data_55782f8503045425b8696745a30bfa1a
#
_entry.id   55782f8503045425b8696745a30bfa1a
#
_cell.length_a   1.000
_cell.length_b   1.000
_cell.length_c   1.000
_cell.angle_alpha   90.00
_cell.angle_beta   90.00
_cell.angle_gamma   90.00
#
_symmetry.space_group_name_H-M   'P 1'
#
loop_
_entity.id
_entity.type
_entity.pdbx_description
1 polymer ?
#
loop_
_entity_poly.entity_id
_entity_poly.type
_entity_poly.pdbx_seq_one_letter_code
_entity_poly.pdbx_strand_id
1 'polypeptide(L)'
;VNTTEFLSRTNESALNDTACTAQQKYLLLSAHDYRSPRKAGIHFVASELAKMGPTRFFSLRYSFLSRYKHDPRLSLDDQANKIVTHQGVDCYLWKTLIHPIRIRPFESLMYHLYSFGFNRVLRRWIRESDVIILESGVAPIFFDLIKRLNPCAKILYRASDALDTIDAAVYIRNTFARIAKDIDTIVMPSKALADSMPSTHNLAFVPQGIDYSVNEKANPSPYGEGIHAVSVGSMLFDPQFFVLASKRFPQIHFHIIGSCQPRHPDYGNNVSVYGEMPFDKTLPYIKHATLGIAPYSSVNLPAYLRDTSLKLTQYEFFGLPAICPHFIAADYPSRFGYDIGDEDSIAQAISRALNPPQPFSKRTVLDWAQVTARMLAPKQFSDTEVFA
;
A
#
# COMPACT_ATOMS: atom_id res chain seq x y z
N VAL A 1 21.59 22.88 5.13
CA VAL A 1 22.62 22.13 5.87
C VAL A 1 22.83 20.84 5.07
N ASN A 2 24.03 20.64 4.56
CA ASN A 2 24.39 19.64 3.53
C ASN A 2 24.23 18.22 4.06
N THR A 3 23.41 17.44 3.40
CA THR A 3 23.15 16.00 3.65
C THR A 3 24.40 15.12 3.50
N THR A 4 25.46 15.63 2.89
CA THR A 4 26.75 14.93 2.66
C THR A 4 27.64 14.91 3.92
N GLU A 5 27.46 15.82 4.87
CA GLU A 5 28.25 15.86 6.10
C GLU A 5 27.73 14.93 7.19
N PHE A 6 26.48 14.54 7.15
CA PHE A 6 25.91 13.63 8.16
C PHE A 6 26.33 12.18 7.92
N LEU A 7 26.54 11.79 6.67
CA LEU A 7 26.99 10.44 6.31
C LEU A 7 28.51 10.22 6.48
N SER A 8 29.30 11.30 6.56
CA SER A 8 30.76 11.17 6.74
C SER A 8 31.20 11.00 8.20
N ARG A 9 30.40 11.43 9.18
CA ARG A 9 30.76 11.32 10.61
C ARG A 9 30.42 9.98 11.27
N THR A 10 29.61 9.13 10.62
CA THR A 10 29.28 7.80 11.12
C THR A 10 30.19 6.69 10.58
N ASN A 11 31.06 6.99 9.60
CA ASN A 11 31.91 5.97 8.96
C ASN A 11 33.35 5.90 9.43
N GLU A 12 33.83 6.80 10.31
CA GLU A 12 35.23 6.77 10.72
C GLU A 12 35.52 6.07 12.08
N SER A 13 34.50 5.69 12.85
CA SER A 13 34.73 4.98 14.13
C SER A 13 34.41 3.47 14.12
N ALA A 14 34.05 2.89 12.95
CA ALA A 14 33.67 1.47 12.83
C ALA A 14 34.54 0.66 11.86
N LEU A 15 35.71 1.18 11.52
CA LEU A 15 36.65 0.48 10.62
C LEU A 15 37.75 -0.23 11.40
N ASN A 16 37.40 -1.16 12.30
CA ASN A 16 38.33 -2.22 12.76
C ASN A 16 37.59 -3.29 13.59
N ASP A 17 36.58 -3.92 12.99
CA ASP A 17 36.20 -5.28 13.42
C ASP A 17 35.71 -6.02 12.16
N THR A 18 36.60 -6.80 11.57
CA THR A 18 36.29 -7.77 10.52
C THR A 18 35.59 -9.00 11.11
N ALA A 19 34.49 -8.79 11.81
CA ALA A 19 33.45 -9.79 11.96
C ALA A 19 32.58 -9.68 10.71
N CYS A 20 32.55 -10.71 9.90
CA CYS A 20 31.61 -10.92 8.81
C CYS A 20 30.20 -10.87 9.41
N THR A 21 29.60 -9.69 9.51
CA THR A 21 28.22 -9.53 10.00
C THR A 21 27.31 -10.18 8.96
N ALA A 22 26.86 -11.40 9.26
CA ALA A 22 25.96 -12.15 8.41
C ALA A 22 24.76 -11.25 8.07
N GLN A 23 24.59 -11.00 6.78
CA GLN A 23 23.53 -10.13 6.26
C GLN A 23 22.16 -10.63 6.71
N GLN A 24 21.34 -9.77 7.30
CA GLN A 24 20.04 -10.12 7.86
C GLN A 24 19.10 -10.64 6.77
N LYS A 25 18.38 -11.73 7.04
CA LYS A 25 17.48 -12.41 6.08
C LYS A 25 16.03 -12.09 6.38
N TYR A 26 15.30 -11.70 5.36
CA TYR A 26 13.91 -11.26 5.46
C TYR A 26 12.94 -12.23 4.79
N LEU A 27 11.76 -12.42 5.42
CA LEU A 27 10.63 -13.16 4.85
C LEU A 27 9.36 -12.32 4.96
N LEU A 28 8.70 -12.08 3.84
CA LEU A 28 7.40 -11.41 3.80
C LEU A 28 6.31 -12.44 3.48
N LEU A 29 5.25 -12.47 4.30
CA LEU A 29 4.05 -13.26 4.06
C LEU A 29 2.89 -12.32 3.71
N SER A 30 2.36 -12.43 2.50
CA SER A 30 1.34 -11.53 1.97
C SER A 30 0.33 -12.27 1.09
N ALA A 31 -0.87 -11.71 0.96
CA ALA A 31 -1.84 -12.13 -0.05
C ALA A 31 -1.53 -11.53 -1.44
N HIS A 32 -0.62 -10.56 -1.53
CA HIS A 32 -0.10 -10.05 -2.80
C HIS A 32 0.97 -10.97 -3.40
N ASP A 33 1.40 -10.67 -4.62
CA ASP A 33 2.61 -11.26 -5.21
C ASP A 33 3.55 -10.13 -5.65
N TYR A 34 4.83 -10.24 -5.30
CA TYR A 34 5.83 -9.20 -5.56
C TYR A 34 5.97 -8.87 -7.05
N ARG A 35 5.74 -9.86 -7.92
CA ARG A 35 5.82 -9.74 -9.38
C ARG A 35 4.59 -9.07 -10.01
N SER A 36 3.54 -8.81 -9.21
CA SER A 36 2.32 -8.18 -9.70
C SER A 36 2.63 -6.80 -10.30
N PRO A 37 2.06 -6.43 -11.47
CA PRO A 37 2.20 -5.10 -12.04
C PRO A 37 1.53 -4.03 -11.17
N ARG A 38 0.48 -4.41 -10.43
CA ARG A 38 -0.20 -3.53 -9.47
C ARG A 38 0.59 -3.50 -8.16
N LYS A 39 1.19 -2.37 -7.85
CA LYS A 39 2.03 -2.22 -6.65
C LYS A 39 1.20 -1.78 -5.43
N ALA A 40 1.48 -2.40 -4.29
CA ALA A 40 1.04 -2.01 -2.95
C ALA A 40 2.28 -1.69 -2.09
N GLY A 41 2.11 -1.05 -0.94
CA GLY A 41 3.23 -0.66 -0.07
C GLY A 41 4.20 -1.78 0.27
N ILE A 42 3.70 -3.02 0.45
CA ILE A 42 4.54 -4.19 0.77
C ILE A 42 5.55 -4.53 -0.34
N HIS A 43 5.26 -4.20 -1.61
CA HIS A 43 6.19 -4.44 -2.71
C HIS A 43 7.41 -3.52 -2.63
N PHE A 44 7.19 -2.25 -2.29
CA PHE A 44 8.27 -1.28 -2.11
C PHE A 44 9.12 -1.62 -0.88
N VAL A 45 8.49 -2.03 0.23
CA VAL A 45 9.20 -2.54 1.41
C VAL A 45 10.07 -3.75 1.04
N ALA A 46 9.55 -4.71 0.26
CA ALA A 46 10.33 -5.86 -0.18
C ALA A 46 11.53 -5.44 -1.06
N SER A 47 11.35 -4.44 -1.92
CA SER A 47 12.44 -3.89 -2.75
C SER A 47 13.54 -3.25 -1.89
N GLU A 48 13.19 -2.51 -0.85
CA GLU A 48 14.18 -1.88 0.05
C GLU A 48 14.90 -2.93 0.91
N LEU A 49 14.18 -3.94 1.41
CA LEU A 49 14.79 -5.05 2.15
C LEU A 49 15.78 -5.84 1.28
N ALA A 50 15.49 -6.01 -0.02
CA ALA A 50 16.39 -6.69 -0.93
C ALA A 50 17.73 -5.97 -1.16
N LYS A 51 17.78 -4.65 -0.92
CA LYS A 51 19.04 -3.88 -0.90
C LYS A 51 19.84 -4.10 0.38
N MET A 52 19.16 -4.51 1.46
CA MET A 52 19.75 -4.70 2.78
C MET A 52 20.20 -6.15 3.01
N GLY A 53 19.53 -7.13 2.40
CA GLY A 53 19.86 -8.55 2.56
C GLY A 53 18.95 -9.51 1.79
N PRO A 54 19.24 -10.82 1.88
CA PRO A 54 18.44 -11.85 1.23
C PRO A 54 16.96 -11.72 1.61
N THR A 55 16.11 -11.46 0.63
CA THR A 55 14.69 -11.16 0.82
C THR A 55 13.83 -12.15 0.08
N ARG A 56 12.83 -12.70 0.77
CA ARG A 56 11.91 -13.71 0.29
C ARG A 56 10.47 -13.23 0.41
N PHE A 57 9.70 -13.39 -0.65
CA PHE A 57 8.29 -13.00 -0.71
C PHE A 57 7.43 -14.23 -0.94
N PHE A 58 6.66 -14.62 0.07
CA PHE A 58 5.78 -15.78 0.01
C PHE A 58 4.32 -15.34 -0.15
N SER A 59 3.77 -15.63 -1.32
CA SER A 59 2.41 -15.23 -1.71
C SER A 59 1.39 -16.29 -1.29
N LEU A 60 0.40 -15.87 -0.49
CA LEU A 60 -0.64 -16.68 0.13
C LEU A 60 -1.97 -16.59 -0.62
N ARG A 61 -2.93 -17.48 -0.29
CA ARG A 61 -4.32 -17.46 -0.78
C ARG A 61 -4.44 -17.52 -2.30
N TYR A 62 -3.68 -18.38 -2.94
CA TYR A 62 -3.81 -18.70 -4.35
C TYR A 62 -4.15 -20.17 -4.53
N SER A 63 -5.11 -20.52 -5.39
CA SER A 63 -5.55 -21.88 -5.62
C SER A 63 -6.18 -22.04 -7.00
N PHE A 64 -6.59 -23.24 -7.35
CA PHE A 64 -7.36 -23.48 -8.58
C PHE A 64 -8.66 -22.67 -8.65
N LEU A 65 -9.28 -22.32 -7.51
CA LEU A 65 -10.47 -21.48 -7.45
C LEU A 65 -10.20 -20.03 -7.84
N SER A 66 -8.95 -19.57 -7.84
CA SER A 66 -8.57 -18.22 -8.21
C SER A 66 -8.92 -17.88 -9.68
N ARG A 67 -9.02 -18.90 -10.56
CA ARG A 67 -9.48 -18.71 -11.94
C ARG A 67 -10.89 -18.15 -12.04
N TYR A 68 -11.79 -18.63 -11.19
CA TYR A 68 -13.20 -18.21 -11.20
C TYR A 68 -13.42 -16.83 -10.61
N LYS A 69 -12.41 -16.30 -9.90
CA LYS A 69 -12.46 -14.97 -9.25
C LYS A 69 -11.67 -13.91 -10.03
N HIS A 70 -11.19 -14.23 -11.23
CA HIS A 70 -10.36 -13.34 -12.04
C HIS A 70 -9.19 -12.75 -11.22
N ASP A 71 -8.53 -13.58 -10.41
CA ASP A 71 -7.39 -13.16 -9.59
C ASP A 71 -6.28 -12.60 -10.49
N PRO A 72 -5.78 -11.37 -10.26
CA PRO A 72 -4.76 -10.75 -11.10
C PRO A 72 -3.46 -11.54 -11.17
N ARG A 73 -3.23 -12.49 -10.22
CA ARG A 73 -2.06 -13.38 -10.21
C ARG A 73 -2.17 -14.58 -11.18
N LEU A 74 -3.26 -14.69 -11.93
CA LEU A 74 -3.42 -15.73 -12.95
C LEU A 74 -2.33 -15.67 -14.03
N SER A 75 -1.81 -14.47 -14.33
CA SER A 75 -0.67 -14.30 -15.22
C SER A 75 0.64 -14.95 -14.74
N LEU A 76 0.70 -15.36 -13.46
CA LEU A 76 1.84 -16.00 -12.83
C LEU A 76 1.60 -17.50 -12.55
N ASP A 77 0.50 -18.07 -13.05
CA ASP A 77 0.08 -19.44 -12.73
C ASP A 77 1.11 -20.50 -13.15
N ASP A 78 1.82 -20.27 -14.24
CA ASP A 78 2.92 -21.12 -14.74
C ASP A 78 4.15 -21.12 -13.82
N GLN A 79 4.33 -20.09 -13.02
CA GLN A 79 5.38 -19.92 -12.03
C GLN A 79 4.95 -20.31 -10.61
N ALA A 80 3.69 -20.72 -10.44
CA ALA A 80 3.20 -21.15 -9.14
C ALA A 80 3.92 -22.39 -8.63
N ASN A 81 4.13 -22.45 -7.30
CA ASN A 81 4.87 -23.51 -6.61
C ASN A 81 6.35 -23.69 -7.06
N LYS A 82 6.91 -22.64 -7.68
CA LYS A 82 8.33 -22.54 -8.02
C LYS A 82 8.95 -21.33 -7.33
N ILE A 83 10.22 -21.43 -6.96
CA ILE A 83 11.01 -20.27 -6.51
C ILE A 83 11.49 -19.57 -7.77
N VAL A 84 11.16 -18.28 -7.87
CA VAL A 84 11.57 -17.42 -8.99
C VAL A 84 12.13 -16.15 -8.41
N THR A 85 13.39 -15.82 -8.73
CA THR A 85 13.99 -14.56 -8.31
C THR A 85 13.56 -13.44 -9.26
N HIS A 86 13.03 -12.37 -8.72
CA HIS A 86 12.62 -11.17 -9.46
C HIS A 86 13.17 -9.92 -8.77
N GLN A 87 13.96 -9.11 -9.45
CA GLN A 87 14.56 -7.89 -8.91
C GLN A 87 15.23 -8.08 -7.52
N GLY A 88 15.99 -9.16 -7.35
CA GLY A 88 16.70 -9.46 -6.11
C GLY A 88 15.84 -10.08 -4.99
N VAL A 89 14.55 -10.31 -5.22
CA VAL A 89 13.64 -10.95 -4.28
C VAL A 89 13.30 -12.35 -4.73
N ASP A 90 13.45 -13.35 -3.86
CA ASP A 90 13.00 -14.71 -4.09
C ASP A 90 11.50 -14.82 -3.86
N CYS A 91 10.73 -15.05 -4.92
CA CYS A 91 9.27 -15.10 -4.91
C CYS A 91 8.78 -16.55 -4.94
N TYR A 92 7.73 -16.82 -4.18
CA TYR A 92 7.03 -18.10 -4.23
C TYR A 92 5.52 -17.89 -4.14
N LEU A 93 4.80 -18.17 -5.23
CA LEU A 93 3.33 -18.16 -5.25
C LEU A 93 2.82 -19.53 -4.83
N TRP A 94 2.28 -19.63 -3.61
CA TRP A 94 1.77 -20.91 -3.10
C TRP A 94 0.39 -21.22 -3.66
N LYS A 95 0.36 -22.04 -4.69
CA LYS A 95 -0.87 -22.59 -5.28
C LYS A 95 -1.28 -23.86 -4.55
N THR A 96 -2.43 -23.81 -3.92
CA THR A 96 -3.07 -24.94 -3.23
C THR A 96 -4.23 -25.49 -4.04
N LEU A 97 -4.72 -26.68 -3.71
CA LEU A 97 -5.95 -27.21 -4.30
C LEU A 97 -7.13 -26.29 -3.96
N ILE A 98 -7.28 -25.97 -2.68
CA ILE A 98 -8.31 -25.07 -2.17
C ILE A 98 -7.64 -24.15 -1.15
N HIS A 99 -7.73 -22.83 -1.33
CA HIS A 99 -7.38 -21.90 -0.26
C HIS A 99 -8.59 -21.71 0.66
N PRO A 100 -8.40 -21.27 1.92
CA PRO A 100 -9.51 -21.03 2.82
C PRO A 100 -10.53 -20.07 2.22
N ILE A 101 -11.79 -20.48 2.20
CA ILE A 101 -12.94 -19.70 1.73
C ILE A 101 -13.96 -19.56 2.86
N ARG A 102 -14.82 -18.57 2.75
CA ARG A 102 -15.84 -18.28 3.76
C ARG A 102 -17.10 -19.11 3.53
N ILE A 103 -17.04 -20.39 3.86
CA ILE A 103 -18.21 -21.28 3.86
C ILE A 103 -18.46 -21.71 5.30
N ARG A 104 -19.48 -21.12 5.92
CA ARG A 104 -19.94 -21.57 7.24
C ARG A 104 -20.61 -22.96 7.13
N PRO A 105 -20.34 -23.90 8.05
CA PRO A 105 -19.57 -23.78 9.31
C PRO A 105 -18.07 -24.12 9.15
N PHE A 106 -17.58 -24.47 7.98
CA PHE A 106 -16.24 -25.03 7.78
C PHE A 106 -15.10 -23.98 7.72
N GLU A 107 -15.41 -22.70 7.73
CA GLU A 107 -14.44 -21.61 7.63
C GLU A 107 -13.27 -21.76 8.61
N SER A 108 -13.57 -21.88 9.90
CA SER A 108 -12.56 -21.99 10.94
C SER A 108 -11.66 -23.21 10.78
N LEU A 109 -12.23 -24.35 10.40
CA LEU A 109 -11.46 -25.56 10.15
C LEU A 109 -10.52 -25.39 8.95
N MET A 110 -10.98 -24.77 7.87
CA MET A 110 -10.15 -24.54 6.67
C MET A 110 -8.96 -23.61 6.99
N TYR A 111 -9.19 -22.53 7.73
CA TYR A 111 -8.10 -21.62 8.15
C TYR A 111 -7.16 -22.31 9.12
N HIS A 112 -7.68 -23.10 10.05
CA HIS A 112 -6.86 -23.88 10.98
C HIS A 112 -5.96 -24.86 10.21
N LEU A 113 -6.49 -25.65 9.28
CA LEU A 113 -5.69 -26.55 8.47
C LEU A 113 -4.65 -25.80 7.62
N TYR A 114 -5.02 -24.65 7.06
CA TYR A 114 -4.12 -23.82 6.27
C TYR A 114 -2.97 -23.26 7.10
N SER A 115 -3.19 -22.95 8.38
CA SER A 115 -2.18 -22.42 9.31
C SER A 115 -1.06 -23.39 9.62
N PHE A 116 -1.25 -24.71 9.42
CA PHE A 116 -0.16 -25.69 9.56
C PHE A 116 0.95 -25.49 8.51
N GLY A 117 0.68 -24.73 7.45
CA GLY A 117 1.67 -24.41 6.43
C GLY A 117 2.33 -25.65 5.86
N PHE A 118 1.55 -26.59 5.32
CA PHE A 118 2.04 -27.82 4.68
C PHE A 118 2.76 -27.51 3.36
N ASN A 119 3.81 -26.70 3.46
CA ASN A 119 4.67 -26.32 2.34
C ASN A 119 6.14 -26.33 2.78
N ARG A 120 6.97 -27.10 2.08
CA ARG A 120 8.39 -27.30 2.43
C ARG A 120 9.19 -26.00 2.27
N VAL A 121 8.86 -25.17 1.26
CA VAL A 121 9.54 -23.88 1.01
C VAL A 121 9.22 -22.90 2.13
N LEU A 122 7.94 -22.74 2.50
CA LEU A 122 7.53 -21.89 3.61
C LEU A 122 8.28 -22.26 4.91
N ARG A 123 8.25 -23.54 5.26
CA ARG A 123 8.90 -24.04 6.50
C ARG A 123 10.41 -23.83 6.48
N ARG A 124 11.07 -24.03 5.35
CA ARG A 124 12.49 -23.74 5.19
C ARG A 124 12.76 -22.25 5.36
N TRP A 125 12.02 -21.41 4.64
CA TRP A 125 12.21 -19.96 4.68
C TRP A 125 11.96 -19.38 6.07
N ILE A 126 10.97 -19.89 6.83
CA ILE A 126 10.75 -19.49 8.23
C ILE A 126 12.00 -19.80 9.07
N ARG A 127 12.59 -21.00 8.96
CA ARG A 127 13.77 -21.38 9.77
C ARG A 127 15.02 -20.55 9.46
N GLU A 128 15.14 -20.10 8.22
CA GLU A 128 16.32 -19.40 7.73
C GLU A 128 16.22 -17.86 7.82
N SER A 129 15.10 -17.31 8.27
CA SER A 129 14.87 -15.86 8.30
C SER A 129 15.07 -15.27 9.68
N ASP A 130 15.72 -14.10 9.74
CA ASP A 130 15.95 -13.35 10.99
C ASP A 130 14.77 -12.43 11.31
N VAL A 131 14.13 -11.87 10.25
CA VAL A 131 12.95 -11.01 10.37
C VAL A 131 11.84 -11.55 9.49
N ILE A 132 10.64 -11.68 10.05
CA ILE A 132 9.45 -12.16 9.36
C ILE A 132 8.36 -11.10 9.43
N ILE A 133 7.91 -10.64 8.27
CA ILE A 133 6.88 -9.60 8.14
C ILE A 133 5.57 -10.24 7.73
N LEU A 134 4.56 -10.08 8.58
CA LEU A 134 3.19 -10.53 8.34
C LEU A 134 2.37 -9.33 7.86
N GLU A 135 1.87 -9.37 6.63
CA GLU A 135 0.96 -8.34 6.14
C GLU A 135 -0.48 -8.60 6.59
N SER A 136 -1.27 -7.53 6.76
CA SER A 136 -2.69 -7.62 7.10
C SER A 136 -3.45 -8.58 6.16
N GLY A 137 -4.44 -9.27 6.70
CA GLY A 137 -5.17 -10.34 6.04
C GLY A 137 -4.83 -11.71 6.60
N VAL A 138 -4.46 -12.68 5.77
CA VAL A 138 -4.32 -14.09 6.17
C VAL A 138 -3.01 -14.40 6.92
N ALA A 139 -1.96 -13.60 6.75
CA ALA A 139 -0.63 -13.92 7.25
C ALA A 139 -0.53 -14.18 8.78
N PRO A 140 -1.29 -13.49 9.66
CA PRO A 140 -1.25 -13.72 11.10
C PRO A 140 -1.49 -15.16 11.56
N ILE A 141 -2.24 -15.97 10.78
CA ILE A 141 -2.53 -17.35 11.17
C ILE A 141 -1.28 -18.25 11.22
N PHE A 142 -0.18 -17.83 10.59
CA PHE A 142 1.09 -18.57 10.60
C PHE A 142 1.98 -18.26 11.82
N PHE A 143 1.57 -17.38 12.71
CA PHE A 143 2.36 -16.97 13.88
C PHE A 143 2.83 -18.15 14.73
N ASP A 144 1.92 -19.05 15.09
CA ASP A 144 2.26 -20.24 15.92
C ASP A 144 3.23 -21.19 15.20
N LEU A 145 3.09 -21.31 13.87
CA LEU A 145 4.04 -22.07 13.04
C LEU A 145 5.42 -21.42 13.06
N ILE A 146 5.49 -20.10 12.96
CA ILE A 146 6.74 -19.34 12.98
C ILE A 146 7.43 -19.52 14.33
N LYS A 147 6.75 -19.26 15.44
CA LYS A 147 7.32 -19.41 16.79
C LYS A 147 7.80 -20.82 17.07
N ARG A 148 7.13 -21.84 16.56
CA ARG A 148 7.55 -23.25 16.70
C ARG A 148 8.79 -23.58 15.87
N LEU A 149 8.92 -23.05 14.63
CA LEU A 149 10.01 -23.39 13.70
C LEU A 149 11.23 -22.49 13.89
N ASN A 150 11.03 -21.25 14.31
CA ASN A 150 12.06 -20.24 14.54
C ASN A 150 11.64 -19.28 15.65
N PRO A 151 11.82 -19.66 16.92
CA PRO A 151 11.42 -18.83 18.07
C PRO A 151 12.22 -17.53 18.18
N CYS A 152 13.41 -17.45 17.57
CA CYS A 152 14.32 -16.31 17.62
C CYS A 152 14.00 -15.26 16.52
N ALA A 153 13.18 -15.59 15.52
CA ALA A 153 12.83 -14.64 14.47
C ALA A 153 12.09 -13.43 15.05
N LYS A 154 12.51 -12.23 14.65
CA LYS A 154 11.77 -11.00 14.91
C LYS A 154 10.53 -10.98 14.04
N ILE A 155 9.35 -10.83 14.62
CA ILE A 155 8.07 -10.82 13.92
C ILE A 155 7.50 -9.41 13.89
N LEU A 156 7.32 -8.88 12.68
CA LEU A 156 6.65 -7.61 12.43
C LEU A 156 5.27 -7.88 11.81
N TYR A 157 4.24 -7.17 12.28
CA TYR A 157 2.95 -7.15 11.61
C TYR A 157 2.74 -5.78 10.95
N ARG A 158 2.52 -5.77 9.64
CA ARG A 158 2.21 -4.56 8.89
C ARG A 158 0.69 -4.46 8.71
N ALA A 159 0.08 -3.57 9.49
CA ALA A 159 -1.35 -3.28 9.44
C ALA A 159 -1.66 -2.34 8.26
N SER A 160 -1.60 -2.85 7.03
CA SER A 160 -1.96 -2.05 5.84
C SER A 160 -3.41 -1.60 5.88
N ASP A 161 -4.29 -2.46 6.43
CA ASP A 161 -5.72 -2.24 6.59
C ASP A 161 -6.19 -2.84 7.92
N ALA A 162 -7.28 -2.32 8.48
CA ALA A 162 -7.98 -2.95 9.59
C ALA A 162 -8.64 -4.26 9.11
N LEU A 163 -8.51 -5.32 9.90
CA LEU A 163 -9.04 -6.64 9.54
C LEU A 163 -10.56 -6.66 9.36
N ASP A 164 -11.27 -5.78 10.06
CA ASP A 164 -12.72 -5.62 9.90
C ASP A 164 -13.07 -4.93 8.58
N THR A 165 -12.30 -3.94 8.16
CA THR A 165 -12.52 -3.21 6.90
C THR A 165 -12.33 -4.09 5.67
N ILE A 166 -11.33 -4.96 5.69
CA ILE A 166 -11.11 -5.94 4.62
C ILE A 166 -11.97 -7.19 4.79
N ASP A 167 -12.91 -7.14 5.72
CA ASP A 167 -13.82 -8.23 6.04
C ASP A 167 -13.05 -9.55 6.20
N ALA A 168 -11.98 -9.54 7.02
CA ALA A 168 -11.20 -10.75 7.29
C ALA A 168 -12.04 -11.80 8.04
N ALA A 169 -11.77 -13.07 7.78
CA ALA A 169 -12.45 -14.17 8.43
C ALA A 169 -12.38 -14.09 9.96
N VAL A 170 -13.40 -14.53 10.66
CA VAL A 170 -13.45 -14.53 12.14
C VAL A 170 -12.23 -15.24 12.73
N TYR A 171 -11.81 -16.35 12.14
CA TYR A 171 -10.62 -17.08 12.56
C TYR A 171 -9.36 -16.21 12.53
N ILE A 172 -9.18 -15.40 11.48
CA ILE A 172 -8.02 -14.50 11.35
C ILE A 172 -8.07 -13.42 12.43
N ARG A 173 -9.22 -12.78 12.62
CA ARG A 173 -9.41 -11.72 13.63
C ARG A 173 -9.14 -12.23 15.04
N ASN A 174 -9.71 -13.38 15.40
CA ASN A 174 -9.50 -14.01 16.71
C ASN A 174 -8.04 -14.42 16.90
N THR A 175 -7.39 -14.96 15.85
CA THR A 175 -5.97 -15.30 15.91
C THR A 175 -5.14 -14.05 16.13
N PHE A 176 -5.37 -12.97 15.37
CA PHE A 176 -4.63 -11.72 15.51
C PHE A 176 -4.82 -11.11 16.92
N ALA A 177 -6.05 -11.05 17.42
CA ALA A 177 -6.33 -10.55 18.78
C ALA A 177 -5.55 -11.34 19.85
N ARG A 178 -5.44 -12.66 19.69
CA ARG A 178 -4.70 -13.54 20.61
C ARG A 178 -3.18 -13.29 20.59
N ILE A 179 -2.60 -13.12 19.38
CA ILE A 179 -1.14 -13.07 19.19
C ILE A 179 -0.56 -11.66 19.24
N ALA A 180 -1.38 -10.61 19.19
CA ALA A 180 -0.92 -9.23 19.02
C ALA A 180 0.12 -8.78 20.06
N LYS A 181 -0.03 -9.22 21.32
CA LYS A 181 0.92 -8.92 22.42
C LYS A 181 2.28 -9.62 22.25
N ASP A 182 2.33 -10.71 21.50
CA ASP A 182 3.53 -11.54 21.30
C ASP A 182 4.24 -11.22 19.96
N ILE A 183 3.70 -10.29 19.16
CA ILE A 183 4.34 -9.72 17.98
C ILE A 183 5.35 -8.66 18.42
N ASP A 184 6.57 -8.65 17.88
CA ASP A 184 7.62 -7.71 18.29
C ASP A 184 7.28 -6.25 17.95
N THR A 185 6.63 -6.01 16.80
CA THR A 185 6.20 -4.67 16.40
C THR A 185 4.96 -4.76 15.48
N ILE A 186 3.93 -3.98 15.78
CA ILE A 186 2.77 -3.75 14.91
C ILE A 186 2.93 -2.38 14.26
N VAL A 187 3.17 -2.38 12.97
CA VAL A 187 3.41 -1.16 12.16
C VAL A 187 2.10 -0.69 11.52
N MET A 188 1.74 0.56 11.78
CA MET A 188 0.51 1.18 11.27
C MET A 188 0.84 2.38 10.39
N PRO A 189 0.32 2.47 9.16
CA PRO A 189 0.52 3.64 8.29
C PRO A 189 -0.37 4.84 8.62
N SER A 190 -1.29 4.69 9.57
CA SER A 190 -2.14 5.76 10.11
C SER A 190 -2.34 5.58 11.61
N LYS A 191 -2.31 6.69 12.35
CA LYS A 191 -2.65 6.67 13.80
C LYS A 191 -4.10 6.27 14.04
N ALA A 192 -5.01 6.58 13.10
CA ALA A 192 -6.41 6.18 13.19
C ALA A 192 -6.64 4.65 13.11
N LEU A 193 -5.63 3.87 12.72
CA LEU A 193 -5.68 2.41 12.80
C LEU A 193 -5.55 1.87 14.23
N ALA A 194 -5.00 2.66 15.15
CA ALA A 194 -4.78 2.20 16.53
C ALA A 194 -6.08 1.77 17.22
N ASP A 195 -7.19 2.45 16.94
CA ASP A 195 -8.51 2.10 17.50
C ASP A 195 -9.04 0.74 17.03
N SER A 196 -8.51 0.25 15.89
CA SER A 196 -8.84 -1.07 15.32
C SER A 196 -7.84 -2.16 15.72
N MET A 197 -6.79 -1.80 16.48
CA MET A 197 -5.78 -2.77 16.92
C MET A 197 -6.13 -3.32 18.30
N PRO A 198 -5.76 -4.59 18.59
CA PRO A 198 -5.83 -5.11 19.94
C PRO A 198 -4.97 -4.26 20.89
N SER A 199 -5.41 -4.14 22.15
CA SER A 199 -4.64 -3.43 23.17
C SER A 199 -3.26 -4.09 23.37
N THR A 200 -2.20 -3.34 23.06
CA THR A 200 -0.82 -3.81 23.10
C THR A 200 0.15 -2.62 23.19
N HIS A 201 1.41 -2.87 23.62
CA HIS A 201 2.44 -1.85 23.82
C HIS A 201 3.44 -1.74 22.64
N ASN A 202 3.26 -2.54 21.60
CA ASN A 202 4.21 -2.68 20.49
C ASN A 202 3.70 -2.02 19.18
N LEU A 203 2.81 -1.05 19.28
CA LEU A 203 2.33 -0.27 18.16
C LEU A 203 3.39 0.76 17.73
N ALA A 204 3.60 0.87 16.42
CA ALA A 204 4.47 1.86 15.83
C ALA A 204 3.79 2.54 14.64
N PHE A 205 3.82 3.88 14.63
CA PHE A 205 3.34 4.64 13.49
C PHE A 205 4.45 4.78 12.45
N VAL A 206 4.19 4.31 11.25
CA VAL A 206 5.10 4.41 10.10
C VAL A 206 4.27 4.73 8.86
N PRO A 207 4.23 5.97 8.40
CA PRO A 207 3.36 6.40 7.31
C PRO A 207 3.74 5.73 6.00
N GLN A 208 2.89 5.87 5.00
CA GLN A 208 3.17 5.44 3.63
C GLN A 208 4.33 6.27 3.05
N GLY A 209 5.10 5.63 2.19
CA GLY A 209 6.21 6.27 1.48
C GLY A 209 5.96 6.42 -0.01
N ILE A 210 6.91 7.09 -0.66
CA ILE A 210 7.00 7.19 -2.11
C ILE A 210 8.42 6.84 -2.58
N ASP A 211 8.55 6.34 -3.78
CA ASP A 211 9.84 6.20 -4.44
C ASP A 211 10.21 7.54 -5.08
N TYR A 212 11.23 8.23 -4.58
CA TYR A 212 11.64 9.53 -5.10
C TYR A 212 12.11 9.48 -6.56
N SER A 213 12.56 8.31 -7.04
CA SER A 213 12.91 8.11 -8.46
C SER A 213 11.70 8.26 -9.40
N VAL A 214 10.46 8.24 -8.87
CA VAL A 214 9.26 8.49 -9.68
C VAL A 214 9.27 9.87 -10.32
N ASN A 215 9.96 10.85 -9.72
CA ASN A 215 10.05 12.19 -10.29
C ASN A 215 10.78 12.21 -11.63
N GLU A 216 11.82 11.40 -11.79
CA GLU A 216 12.58 11.27 -13.05
C GLU A 216 11.79 10.47 -14.09
N LYS A 217 11.13 9.38 -13.66
CA LYS A 217 10.32 8.50 -14.52
C LYS A 217 9.04 9.16 -15.01
N ALA A 218 8.59 10.23 -14.35
CA ALA A 218 7.33 10.92 -14.63
C ALA A 218 7.42 11.95 -15.76
N ASN A 219 8.27 11.74 -16.78
CA ASN A 219 8.42 12.61 -17.93
C ASN A 219 8.44 11.79 -19.23
N PRO A 220 8.08 12.36 -20.39
CA PRO A 220 7.50 13.71 -20.57
C PRO A 220 6.03 13.81 -20.20
N SER A 221 5.46 15.03 -20.26
CA SER A 221 4.00 15.25 -20.10
C SER A 221 3.22 14.49 -21.18
N PRO A 222 2.14 13.77 -20.80
CA PRO A 222 1.24 13.13 -21.74
C PRO A 222 0.14 14.07 -22.25
N TYR A 223 0.10 15.31 -21.74
CA TYR A 223 -0.94 16.28 -21.99
C TYR A 223 -0.54 17.34 -23.02
N GLY A 224 -1.50 17.82 -23.80
CA GLY A 224 -1.42 19.05 -24.54
C GLY A 224 -1.64 20.29 -23.65
N GLU A 225 -1.95 21.42 -24.29
CA GLU A 225 -2.33 22.65 -23.57
C GLU A 225 -3.71 22.49 -22.90
N GLY A 226 -3.91 23.11 -21.75
CA GLY A 226 -5.19 23.12 -21.05
C GLY A 226 -5.12 22.68 -19.58
N ILE A 227 -6.28 22.56 -18.97
CA ILE A 227 -6.46 22.12 -17.59
C ILE A 227 -6.75 20.61 -17.61
N HIS A 228 -5.91 19.84 -16.95
CA HIS A 228 -6.01 18.38 -16.89
C HIS A 228 -6.20 17.90 -15.46
N ALA A 229 -7.23 17.07 -15.23
CA ALA A 229 -7.53 16.44 -13.95
C ALA A 229 -7.38 14.93 -14.07
N VAL A 230 -6.68 14.29 -13.14
CA VAL A 230 -6.38 12.85 -13.20
C VAL A 230 -6.91 12.09 -12.00
N SER A 231 -7.49 10.93 -12.26
CA SER A 231 -7.82 9.92 -11.23
C SER A 231 -7.18 8.58 -11.58
N VAL A 232 -6.43 7.99 -10.64
CA VAL A 232 -5.76 6.70 -10.84
C VAL A 232 -6.25 5.68 -9.83
N GLY A 233 -6.57 4.47 -10.31
CA GLY A 233 -6.96 3.33 -9.49
C GLY A 233 -8.47 3.15 -9.32
N SER A 234 -8.87 1.95 -8.84
CA SER A 234 -10.25 1.46 -8.84
C SER A 234 -10.90 1.38 -7.46
N MET A 235 -10.13 1.56 -6.36
CA MET A 235 -10.66 1.37 -5.03
C MET A 235 -11.78 2.38 -4.72
N LEU A 236 -12.98 1.86 -4.46
CA LEU A 236 -14.17 2.64 -4.11
C LEU A 236 -14.45 3.80 -5.10
N PHE A 237 -14.13 3.59 -6.37
CA PHE A 237 -14.25 4.60 -7.41
C PHE A 237 -15.72 5.04 -7.60
N ASP A 238 -15.95 6.35 -7.56
CA ASP A 238 -17.24 6.96 -7.79
C ASP A 238 -17.32 7.55 -9.21
N PRO A 239 -18.05 6.92 -10.16
CA PRO A 239 -18.25 7.46 -11.50
C PRO A 239 -19.14 8.70 -11.51
N GLN A 240 -20.04 8.86 -10.52
CA GLN A 240 -20.98 9.98 -10.46
C GLN A 240 -20.28 11.33 -10.33
N PHE A 241 -19.13 11.36 -9.63
CA PHE A 241 -18.28 12.55 -9.60
C PHE A 241 -17.99 13.09 -11.01
N PHE A 242 -17.57 12.21 -11.94
CA PHE A 242 -17.20 12.64 -13.29
C PHE A 242 -18.42 12.97 -14.17
N VAL A 243 -19.58 12.35 -13.93
CA VAL A 243 -20.84 12.71 -14.59
C VAL A 243 -21.19 14.17 -14.29
N LEU A 244 -21.07 14.59 -13.02
CA LEU A 244 -21.39 15.95 -12.59
C LEU A 244 -20.28 16.93 -13.00
N ALA A 245 -19.02 16.62 -12.67
CA ALA A 245 -17.90 17.51 -12.89
C ALA A 245 -17.64 17.80 -14.38
N SER A 246 -17.75 16.80 -15.26
CA SER A 246 -17.46 16.99 -16.68
C SER A 246 -18.45 17.89 -17.40
N LYS A 247 -19.72 17.88 -16.98
CA LYS A 247 -20.76 18.76 -17.53
C LYS A 247 -20.58 20.20 -17.05
N ARG A 248 -20.21 20.38 -15.77
CA ARG A 248 -20.04 21.68 -15.12
C ARG A 248 -18.76 22.40 -15.57
N PHE A 249 -17.70 21.63 -15.91
CA PHE A 249 -16.37 22.15 -16.29
C PHE A 249 -15.94 21.60 -17.67
N PRO A 250 -16.57 22.03 -18.78
CA PRO A 250 -16.22 21.51 -20.11
C PRO A 250 -14.81 21.89 -20.55
N GLN A 251 -14.18 22.89 -19.94
CA GLN A 251 -12.80 23.33 -20.19
C GLN A 251 -11.74 22.46 -19.47
N ILE A 252 -12.14 21.56 -18.56
CA ILE A 252 -11.22 20.62 -17.87
C ILE A 252 -11.26 19.28 -18.59
N HIS A 253 -10.10 18.75 -18.95
CA HIS A 253 -9.97 17.38 -19.45
C HIS A 253 -9.76 16.40 -18.28
N PHE A 254 -10.70 15.49 -18.10
CA PHE A 254 -10.66 14.49 -17.04
C PHE A 254 -10.08 13.18 -17.57
N HIS A 255 -9.06 12.64 -16.87
CA HIS A 255 -8.38 11.39 -17.22
C HIS A 255 -8.62 10.36 -16.12
N ILE A 256 -9.32 9.28 -16.44
CA ILE A 256 -9.62 8.17 -15.52
C ILE A 256 -8.78 6.98 -15.92
N ILE A 257 -7.85 6.55 -15.05
CA ILE A 257 -6.90 5.48 -15.31
C ILE A 257 -7.13 4.32 -14.35
N GLY A 258 -7.39 3.13 -14.87
CA GLY A 258 -7.46 1.89 -14.08
C GLY A 258 -8.63 1.84 -13.10
N SER A 259 -9.78 2.48 -13.42
CA SER A 259 -11.00 2.39 -12.60
C SER A 259 -11.62 0.99 -12.60
N CYS A 260 -11.21 0.12 -13.53
CA CYS A 260 -11.82 -1.19 -13.77
C CYS A 260 -13.31 -1.11 -14.16
N GLN A 261 -13.78 0.06 -14.58
CA GLN A 261 -15.14 0.30 -15.05
C GLN A 261 -15.13 0.80 -16.50
N PRO A 262 -16.12 0.42 -17.31
CA PRO A 262 -16.27 0.96 -18.64
C PRO A 262 -16.59 2.46 -18.58
N ARG A 263 -16.47 3.14 -19.72
CA ARG A 263 -16.90 4.54 -19.84
C ARG A 263 -18.39 4.65 -19.50
N HIS A 264 -18.72 5.52 -18.57
CA HIS A 264 -20.12 5.81 -18.24
C HIS A 264 -20.79 6.57 -19.39
N PRO A 265 -22.04 6.24 -19.78
CA PRO A 265 -22.71 6.88 -20.91
C PRO A 265 -22.92 8.38 -20.73
N ASP A 266 -23.10 8.84 -19.50
CA ASP A 266 -23.37 10.25 -19.17
C ASP A 266 -22.10 11.10 -18.97
N TYR A 267 -20.91 10.56 -19.18
CA TYR A 267 -19.69 11.37 -19.17
C TYR A 267 -19.65 12.38 -20.30
N GLY A 268 -19.23 13.60 -20.01
CA GLY A 268 -18.94 14.63 -21.02
C GLY A 268 -17.86 14.19 -22.02
N ASN A 269 -17.79 14.86 -23.17
CA ASN A 269 -16.77 14.59 -24.20
C ASN A 269 -15.34 14.86 -23.73
N ASN A 270 -15.18 15.64 -22.66
CA ASN A 270 -13.94 16.00 -22.00
C ASN A 270 -13.45 14.94 -20.97
N VAL A 271 -14.03 13.73 -20.94
CA VAL A 271 -13.59 12.62 -20.09
C VAL A 271 -12.95 11.54 -20.95
N SER A 272 -11.72 11.20 -20.64
CA SER A 272 -10.99 10.06 -21.22
C SER A 272 -10.86 8.94 -20.19
N VAL A 273 -11.26 7.72 -20.58
CA VAL A 273 -11.17 6.54 -19.72
C VAL A 273 -10.11 5.60 -20.30
N TYR A 274 -9.12 5.29 -19.49
CA TYR A 274 -8.03 4.39 -19.85
C TYR A 274 -8.16 3.08 -19.05
N GLY A 275 -7.73 1.99 -19.65
CA GLY A 275 -7.59 0.72 -18.95
C GLY A 275 -6.54 0.76 -17.84
N GLU A 276 -6.30 -0.41 -17.24
CA GLU A 276 -5.22 -0.56 -16.27
C GLU A 276 -3.85 -0.35 -16.95
N MET A 277 -3.00 0.46 -16.34
CA MET A 277 -1.65 0.76 -16.82
C MET A 277 -0.62 0.29 -15.79
N PRO A 278 0.60 -0.11 -16.21
CA PRO A 278 1.72 -0.28 -15.31
C PRO A 278 1.97 0.98 -14.49
N PHE A 279 2.40 0.81 -13.24
CA PHE A 279 2.59 1.91 -12.30
C PHE A 279 3.42 3.06 -12.92
N ASP A 280 4.58 2.76 -13.50
CA ASP A 280 5.47 3.77 -14.09
C ASP A 280 4.79 4.58 -15.22
N LYS A 281 3.83 4.00 -15.92
CA LYS A 281 3.09 4.69 -16.99
C LYS A 281 2.02 5.64 -16.47
N THR A 282 1.61 5.51 -15.21
CA THR A 282 0.66 6.44 -14.57
C THR A 282 1.34 7.71 -14.07
N LEU A 283 2.64 7.66 -13.78
CA LEU A 283 3.38 8.76 -13.15
C LEU A 283 3.39 10.06 -13.97
N PRO A 284 3.61 10.04 -15.29
CA PRO A 284 3.54 11.25 -16.12
C PRO A 284 2.16 11.93 -16.03
N TYR A 285 1.09 11.13 -16.04
CA TYR A 285 -0.28 11.66 -15.88
C TYR A 285 -0.48 12.36 -14.55
N ILE A 286 0.08 11.80 -13.45
CA ILE A 286 -0.06 12.42 -12.12
C ILE A 286 0.79 13.68 -12.03
N LYS A 287 2.06 13.62 -12.41
CA LYS A 287 3.02 14.74 -12.26
C LYS A 287 2.60 15.98 -13.02
N HIS A 288 2.07 15.81 -14.22
CA HIS A 288 1.78 16.91 -15.14
C HIS A 288 0.31 17.33 -15.14
N ALA A 289 -0.54 16.72 -14.30
CA ALA A 289 -1.91 17.17 -14.12
C ALA A 289 -1.97 18.51 -13.38
N THR A 290 -3.07 19.24 -13.58
CA THR A 290 -3.42 20.44 -12.81
C THR A 290 -4.08 20.06 -11.49
N LEU A 291 -4.89 18.98 -11.51
CA LEU A 291 -5.69 18.51 -10.37
C LEU A 291 -5.61 16.99 -10.24
N GLY A 292 -5.52 16.50 -9.01
CA GLY A 292 -5.70 15.09 -8.67
C GLY A 292 -7.13 14.83 -8.19
N ILE A 293 -7.77 13.76 -8.65
CA ILE A 293 -9.12 13.37 -8.23
C ILE A 293 -9.06 12.04 -7.48
N ALA A 294 -9.58 12.03 -6.27
CA ALA A 294 -9.74 10.81 -5.47
C ALA A 294 -11.24 10.61 -5.13
N PRO A 295 -12.06 10.15 -6.09
CA PRO A 295 -13.50 10.07 -5.96
C PRO A 295 -13.88 8.77 -5.26
N TYR A 296 -14.24 8.86 -3.99
CA TYR A 296 -14.70 7.71 -3.21
C TYR A 296 -16.22 7.68 -3.14
N SER A 297 -16.81 6.51 -3.37
CA SER A 297 -18.26 6.29 -3.50
C SER A 297 -19.02 6.13 -2.18
N SER A 298 -18.36 6.22 -1.03
CA SER A 298 -19.01 6.02 0.27
C SER A 298 -18.51 7.01 1.31
N VAL A 299 -19.43 7.48 2.16
CA VAL A 299 -19.14 8.35 3.31
C VAL A 299 -18.74 7.56 4.56
N ASN A 300 -19.03 6.26 4.61
CA ASN A 300 -18.75 5.39 5.75
C ASN A 300 -17.42 4.66 5.61
N LEU A 301 -16.40 5.36 5.16
CA LEU A 301 -15.06 4.80 5.04
C LEU A 301 -14.29 4.98 6.35
N PRO A 302 -13.43 4.01 6.69
CA PRO A 302 -12.59 4.13 7.87
C PRO A 302 -11.69 5.36 7.80
N ALA A 303 -11.56 6.07 8.92
CA ALA A 303 -10.78 7.31 9.02
C ALA A 303 -9.31 7.14 8.55
N TYR A 304 -8.73 5.95 8.74
CA TYR A 304 -7.34 5.71 8.34
C TYR A 304 -7.11 5.79 6.83
N LEU A 305 -8.14 5.64 5.98
CA LEU A 305 -7.98 5.73 4.52
C LEU A 305 -7.51 7.10 4.05
N ARG A 306 -7.78 8.17 4.80
CA ARG A 306 -7.25 9.51 4.53
C ARG A 306 -5.72 9.55 4.56
N ASP A 307 -5.09 8.72 5.40
CA ASP A 307 -3.65 8.70 5.60
C ASP A 307 -2.93 7.60 4.79
N THR A 308 -3.67 6.57 4.36
CA THR A 308 -3.08 5.37 3.75
C THR A 308 -3.23 5.29 2.23
N SER A 309 -3.92 6.25 1.62
CA SER A 309 -4.12 6.31 0.18
C SER A 309 -2.83 6.64 -0.56
N LEU A 310 -2.23 5.66 -1.23
CA LEU A 310 -1.03 5.87 -2.07
C LEU A 310 -1.27 6.91 -3.18
N LYS A 311 -2.48 6.99 -3.71
CA LYS A 311 -2.91 7.99 -4.70
C LYS A 311 -2.75 9.40 -4.13
N LEU A 312 -3.28 9.67 -2.94
CA LEU A 312 -3.19 10.98 -2.30
C LEU A 312 -1.76 11.32 -1.88
N THR A 313 -0.99 10.33 -1.42
CA THR A 313 0.44 10.48 -1.14
C THR A 313 1.23 10.89 -2.39
N GLN A 314 0.91 10.34 -3.56
CA GLN A 314 1.52 10.73 -4.83
C GLN A 314 1.14 12.17 -5.22
N TYR A 315 -0.13 12.55 -5.04
CA TYR A 315 -0.57 13.91 -5.32
C TYR A 315 0.16 14.92 -4.42
N GLU A 316 0.29 14.64 -3.14
CA GLU A 316 1.06 15.47 -2.20
C GLU A 316 2.53 15.60 -2.61
N PHE A 317 3.17 14.48 -2.97
CA PHE A 317 4.57 14.47 -3.42
C PHE A 317 4.82 15.37 -4.64
N PHE A 318 3.94 15.30 -5.64
CA PHE A 318 4.04 16.15 -6.82
C PHE A 318 3.52 17.57 -6.59
N GLY A 319 2.94 17.87 -5.42
CA GLY A 319 2.34 19.17 -5.10
C GLY A 319 1.04 19.42 -5.88
N LEU A 320 0.30 18.36 -6.17
CA LEU A 320 -0.93 18.40 -6.92
C LEU A 320 -2.11 18.65 -5.97
N PRO A 321 -2.93 19.70 -6.17
CA PRO A 321 -4.18 19.88 -5.43
C PRO A 321 -5.10 18.68 -5.63
N ALA A 322 -5.58 18.08 -4.53
CA ALA A 322 -6.38 16.87 -4.58
C ALA A 322 -7.85 17.14 -4.24
N ILE A 323 -8.76 16.70 -5.09
CA ILE A 323 -10.20 16.78 -4.86
C ILE A 323 -10.69 15.42 -4.38
N CYS A 324 -11.32 15.40 -3.21
CA CYS A 324 -11.80 14.17 -2.57
C CYS A 324 -12.98 14.49 -1.64
N PRO A 325 -13.77 13.50 -1.19
CA PRO A 325 -14.81 13.75 -0.20
C PRO A 325 -14.29 14.40 1.09
N HIS A 326 -15.10 15.21 1.77
CA HIS A 326 -14.71 15.96 2.97
C HIS A 326 -14.04 15.11 4.04
N PHE A 327 -14.53 13.91 4.31
CA PHE A 327 -13.95 13.01 5.33
C PHE A 327 -12.54 12.50 4.98
N ILE A 328 -12.17 12.52 3.69
CA ILE A 328 -10.82 12.18 3.21
C ILE A 328 -9.94 13.43 3.15
N ALA A 329 -10.52 14.59 2.82
CA ALA A 329 -9.78 15.84 2.81
C ALA A 329 -9.24 16.17 4.21
N ALA A 330 -10.06 15.99 5.24
CA ALA A 330 -9.72 16.28 6.63
C ALA A 330 -9.02 17.67 6.75
N ASP A 331 -7.95 17.75 7.51
CA ASP A 331 -7.18 19.01 7.74
C ASP A 331 -5.95 19.13 6.80
N TYR A 332 -5.92 18.35 5.70
CA TYR A 332 -4.80 18.42 4.75
C TYR A 332 -4.91 19.65 3.85
N PRO A 333 -3.94 20.60 3.88
CA PRO A 333 -4.02 21.85 3.11
C PRO A 333 -4.09 21.68 1.59
N SER A 334 -3.54 20.56 1.08
CA SER A 334 -3.53 20.22 -0.34
C SER A 334 -4.81 19.55 -0.82
N ARG A 335 -5.80 19.31 0.05
CA ARG A 335 -7.01 18.56 -0.25
C ARG A 335 -8.24 19.44 -0.16
N PHE A 336 -9.07 19.38 -1.19
CA PHE A 336 -10.28 20.16 -1.36
C PHE A 336 -11.49 19.22 -1.27
N GLY A 337 -12.23 19.32 -0.16
CA GLY A 337 -13.32 18.43 0.16
C GLY A 337 -14.61 18.79 -0.58
N TYR A 338 -15.39 17.74 -0.94
CA TYR A 338 -16.75 17.85 -1.49
C TYR A 338 -17.70 16.85 -0.82
N ASP A 339 -19.00 17.12 -0.93
CA ASP A 339 -20.07 16.20 -0.53
C ASP A 339 -20.44 15.30 -1.71
N ILE A 340 -20.46 13.97 -1.44
CA ILE A 340 -20.70 12.96 -2.50
C ILE A 340 -22.09 13.15 -3.09
N GLY A 341 -22.15 13.23 -4.42
CA GLY A 341 -23.40 13.41 -5.18
C GLY A 341 -23.92 14.85 -5.23
N ASP A 342 -23.28 15.80 -4.57
CA ASP A 342 -23.65 17.22 -4.60
C ASP A 342 -22.82 17.96 -5.67
N GLU A 343 -23.49 18.38 -6.77
CA GLU A 343 -22.86 19.07 -7.89
C GLU A 343 -22.25 20.42 -7.50
N ASP A 344 -22.94 21.20 -6.68
CA ASP A 344 -22.46 22.50 -6.27
C ASP A 344 -21.26 22.40 -5.32
N SER A 345 -21.27 21.42 -4.41
CA SER A 345 -20.14 21.11 -3.55
C SER A 345 -18.91 20.66 -4.36
N ILE A 346 -19.10 19.80 -5.37
CA ILE A 346 -18.05 19.37 -6.31
C ILE A 346 -17.49 20.60 -7.05
N ALA A 347 -18.38 21.46 -7.56
CA ALA A 347 -17.98 22.68 -8.29
C ALA A 347 -17.16 23.64 -7.42
N GLN A 348 -17.56 23.85 -6.16
CA GLN A 348 -16.81 24.66 -5.22
C GLN A 348 -15.43 24.06 -4.93
N ALA A 349 -15.33 22.76 -4.70
CA ALA A 349 -14.06 22.07 -4.46
C ALA A 349 -13.10 22.25 -5.64
N ILE A 350 -13.57 22.03 -6.87
CA ILE A 350 -12.78 22.22 -8.10
C ILE A 350 -12.32 23.68 -8.23
N SER A 351 -13.23 24.65 -8.06
CA SER A 351 -12.90 26.07 -8.18
C SER A 351 -11.86 26.52 -7.17
N ARG A 352 -11.96 26.06 -5.92
CA ARG A 352 -10.99 26.33 -4.86
C ARG A 352 -9.64 25.66 -5.13
N ALA A 353 -9.63 24.47 -5.70
CA ALA A 353 -8.40 23.75 -6.02
C ALA A 353 -7.64 24.39 -7.20
N LEU A 354 -8.36 24.97 -8.17
CA LEU A 354 -7.77 25.73 -9.28
C LEU A 354 -7.19 27.08 -8.83
N ASN A 355 -7.77 27.69 -7.80
CA ASN A 355 -7.38 29.00 -7.27
C ASN A 355 -7.25 28.89 -5.74
N PRO A 356 -6.24 28.20 -5.21
CA PRO A 356 -6.10 28.03 -3.78
C PRO A 356 -5.88 29.38 -3.10
N PRO A 357 -6.57 29.66 -1.98
CA PRO A 357 -6.50 30.96 -1.30
C PRO A 357 -5.09 31.27 -0.76
N GLN A 358 -4.28 30.26 -0.53
CA GLN A 358 -2.87 30.36 -0.17
C GLN A 358 -2.08 29.23 -0.82
N PRO A 359 -0.80 29.43 -1.17
CA PRO A 359 0.07 28.34 -1.56
C PRO A 359 0.14 27.33 -0.41
N PHE A 360 -0.22 26.09 -0.66
CA PHE A 360 -0.04 25.04 0.35
C PHE A 360 1.40 24.51 0.31
N SER A 361 1.98 24.35 1.50
CA SER A 361 3.30 23.72 1.64
C SER A 361 3.21 22.26 1.26
N LYS A 362 4.18 21.77 0.48
CA LYS A 362 4.31 20.33 0.24
C LYS A 362 4.66 19.65 1.55
N ARG A 363 3.86 18.66 1.92
CA ARG A 363 4.20 17.81 3.05
C ARG A 363 5.42 16.96 2.70
N THR A 364 6.32 16.78 3.66
CA THR A 364 7.43 15.83 3.51
C THR A 364 6.87 14.42 3.52
N VAL A 365 6.94 13.75 2.38
CA VAL A 365 6.59 12.33 2.24
C VAL A 365 7.88 11.54 2.35
N LEU A 366 7.91 10.53 3.22
CA LEU A 366 9.09 9.66 3.36
C LEU A 366 9.35 8.87 2.08
N ASP A 367 10.61 8.57 1.79
CA ASP A 367 10.92 7.54 0.81
C ASP A 367 10.74 6.13 1.41
N TRP A 368 10.69 5.12 0.54
CA TRP A 368 10.48 3.74 1.01
C TRP A 368 11.66 3.19 1.80
N ALA A 369 12.89 3.69 1.61
CA ALA A 369 14.04 3.33 2.42
C ALA A 369 13.86 3.83 3.86
N GLN A 370 13.42 5.08 4.04
CA GLN A 370 13.10 5.66 5.35
C GLN A 370 11.93 4.92 6.03
N VAL A 371 10.87 4.59 5.27
CA VAL A 371 9.73 3.80 5.77
C VAL A 371 10.21 2.43 6.25
N THR A 372 11.04 1.74 5.48
CA THR A 372 11.56 0.41 5.82
C THR A 372 12.46 0.47 7.05
N ALA A 373 13.36 1.46 7.15
CA ALA A 373 14.20 1.65 8.32
C ALA A 373 13.36 1.89 9.59
N ARG A 374 12.34 2.78 9.53
CA ARG A 374 11.41 3.02 10.64
C ARG A 374 10.61 1.78 11.02
N MET A 375 10.21 0.96 10.07
CA MET A 375 9.51 -0.29 10.32
C MET A 375 10.39 -1.30 11.07
N LEU A 376 11.66 -1.40 10.71
CA LEU A 376 12.61 -2.32 11.33
C LEU A 376 13.05 -1.88 12.74
N ALA A 377 13.18 -0.57 12.96
CA ALA A 377 13.66 0.01 14.21
C ALA A 377 12.87 1.27 14.64
N PRO A 378 11.56 1.17 14.89
CA PRO A 378 10.70 2.35 15.07
C PRO A 378 11.11 3.23 16.25
N LYS A 379 11.71 2.66 17.30
CA LYS A 379 12.14 3.42 18.49
C LYS A 379 13.32 4.38 18.22
N GLN A 380 13.97 4.28 17.06
CA GLN A 380 15.09 5.17 16.67
C GLN A 380 14.60 6.45 15.99
N PHE A 381 13.31 6.58 15.72
CA PHE A 381 12.73 7.68 14.98
C PHE A 381 11.65 8.40 15.79
N SER A 382 11.54 9.71 15.60
CA SER A 382 10.48 10.52 16.20
C SER A 382 9.28 10.64 15.26
N ASP A 383 8.07 10.62 15.82
CA ASP A 383 6.84 10.89 15.07
C ASP A 383 6.77 12.34 14.55
N THR A 384 7.44 13.29 15.23
CA THR A 384 7.43 14.70 14.85
C THR A 384 8.10 14.97 13.52
N GLU A 385 9.07 14.15 13.11
CA GLU A 385 9.75 14.28 11.80
C GLU A 385 8.85 14.00 10.61
N VAL A 386 7.68 13.40 10.84
CA VAL A 386 6.74 12.99 9.78
C VAL A 386 5.61 14.00 9.58
N PHE A 387 5.40 14.88 10.57
CA PHE A 387 4.33 15.89 10.58
C PHE A 387 4.83 17.32 10.50
N ALA A 388 6.15 17.51 10.29
CA ALA A 388 6.77 18.83 10.14
C ALA A 388 6.57 19.41 8.73
#